data_311be72934b7af692cf7910639a2350e
#
_entry.id   311be72934b7af692cf7910639a2350e
#
_cell.length_a   1.000
_cell.length_b   1.000
_cell.length_c   1.000
_cell.angle_alpha   90.00
_cell.angle_beta   90.00
_cell.angle_gamma   90.00
#
_symmetry.space_group_name_H-M   'P 1'
#
loop_
_entity.id
_entity.type
_entity.pdbx_description
1 polymer ?
#
loop_
_entity_poly.entity_id
_entity_poly.type
_entity_poly.pdbx_seq_one_letter_code
_entity_poly.pdbx_strand_id
1 'polypeptide(L)'
;MSFPSVNPTTTAAWKALEAHAVEAKNWHLRDLLSAEADRFERMHVRVEDLLLFDYAKHRVSETTLDLLEQLFNECGAPEALQAQLSGEAIN
;
A
#
# COMPACT_ATOMS: atom_id res chain seq x y z
N MET A 1 -11.21 5.28 23.02
CA MET A 1 -11.02 4.22 22.00
C MET A 1 -9.64 3.63 22.15
N SER A 2 -9.56 2.31 22.25
CA SER A 2 -8.27 1.65 22.39
C SER A 2 -7.57 1.53 21.03
N PHE A 3 -6.25 1.44 21.06
CA PHE A 3 -5.45 1.25 19.87
C PHE A 3 -5.74 -0.14 19.28
N PRO A 4 -6.07 -0.25 18.00
CA PRO A 4 -6.38 -1.55 17.39
C PRO A 4 -5.20 -2.52 17.47
N SER A 5 -5.51 -3.79 17.72
CA SER A 5 -4.50 -4.85 17.78
C SER A 5 -4.95 -6.00 16.88
N VAL A 6 -4.68 -5.86 15.61
CA VAL A 6 -5.06 -6.85 14.59
C VAL A 6 -3.79 -7.48 14.03
N ASN A 7 -3.77 -8.82 14.00
CA ASN A 7 -2.68 -9.53 13.32
C ASN A 7 -2.93 -9.44 11.81
N PRO A 8 -2.06 -8.74 11.06
CA PRO A 8 -2.28 -8.57 9.63
C PRO A 8 -2.43 -9.87 8.86
N THR A 9 -1.75 -10.92 9.29
CA THR A 9 -1.76 -12.21 8.57
C THR A 9 -3.08 -12.95 8.66
N THR A 10 -4.00 -12.51 9.52
CA THR A 10 -5.32 -13.12 9.65
C THR A 10 -6.38 -12.43 8.80
N THR A 11 -6.04 -11.33 8.15
CA THR A 11 -7.00 -10.55 7.35
C THR A 11 -7.21 -11.16 5.97
N ALA A 12 -8.37 -10.88 5.38
CA ALA A 12 -8.67 -11.30 4.01
C ALA A 12 -7.74 -10.58 3.02
N ALA A 13 -7.41 -9.33 3.29
CA ALA A 13 -6.51 -8.56 2.44
C ALA A 13 -5.12 -9.18 2.39
N TRP A 14 -4.62 -9.70 3.51
CA TRP A 14 -3.33 -10.39 3.55
C TRP A 14 -3.33 -11.61 2.63
N LYS A 15 -4.39 -12.40 2.70
CA LYS A 15 -4.50 -13.61 1.86
C LYS A 15 -4.56 -13.24 0.38
N ALA A 16 -5.27 -12.17 0.05
CA ALA A 16 -5.33 -11.66 -1.31
C ALA A 16 -3.95 -11.19 -1.79
N LEU A 17 -3.18 -10.53 -0.91
CA LEU A 17 -1.82 -10.09 -1.21
C LEU A 17 -0.87 -11.26 -1.40
N GLU A 18 -1.03 -12.34 -0.63
CA GLU A 18 -0.20 -13.53 -0.82
C GLU A 18 -0.41 -14.12 -2.21
N ALA A 19 -1.66 -14.23 -2.65
CA ALA A 19 -1.98 -14.71 -3.99
C ALA A 19 -1.44 -13.76 -5.06
N HIS A 20 -1.56 -12.45 -4.83
CA HIS A 20 -1.07 -11.43 -5.75
C HIS A 20 0.46 -11.48 -5.85
N ALA A 21 1.16 -11.75 -4.76
CA ALA A 21 2.60 -11.85 -4.74
C ALA A 21 3.12 -12.98 -5.62
N VAL A 22 2.37 -14.06 -5.75
CA VAL A 22 2.72 -15.18 -6.63
C VAL A 22 2.76 -14.71 -8.09
N GLU A 23 1.82 -13.87 -8.48
CA GLU A 23 1.82 -13.26 -9.82
C GLU A 23 2.95 -12.25 -9.97
N ALA A 24 3.10 -11.36 -8.99
CA ALA A 24 4.08 -10.28 -9.04
C ALA A 24 5.52 -10.79 -9.11
N LYS A 25 5.77 -11.96 -8.60
CA LYS A 25 7.07 -12.61 -8.63
C LYS A 25 7.60 -12.79 -10.05
N ASN A 26 6.70 -12.96 -11.02
CA ASN A 26 7.04 -13.18 -12.40
C ASN A 26 7.06 -11.91 -13.24
N TRP A 27 6.79 -10.75 -12.63
CA TRP A 27 6.78 -9.50 -13.33
C TRP A 27 8.19 -8.97 -13.54
N HIS A 28 8.46 -8.48 -14.74
CA HIS A 28 9.69 -7.76 -15.03
C HIS A 28 9.36 -6.27 -15.10
N LEU A 29 10.17 -5.47 -14.44
CA LEU A 29 9.95 -4.03 -14.38
C LEU A 29 9.94 -3.40 -15.77
N ARG A 30 10.79 -3.91 -16.67
CA ARG A 30 10.82 -3.44 -18.05
C ARG A 30 9.46 -3.60 -18.73
N ASP A 31 8.81 -4.76 -18.49
CA ASP A 31 7.50 -5.04 -19.09
C ASP A 31 6.43 -4.14 -18.50
N LEU A 32 6.49 -3.88 -17.20
CA LEU A 32 5.55 -2.98 -16.54
C LEU A 32 5.67 -1.56 -17.09
N LEU A 33 6.89 -1.08 -17.28
CA LEU A 33 7.13 0.26 -17.80
C LEU A 33 6.74 0.38 -19.27
N SER A 34 6.92 -0.69 -20.04
CA SER A 34 6.56 -0.70 -21.47
C SER A 34 5.06 -0.81 -21.69
N ALA A 35 4.36 -1.58 -20.84
CA ALA A 35 2.93 -1.80 -20.99
C ALA A 35 2.09 -0.58 -20.62
N GLU A 36 2.60 0.29 -19.74
CA GLU A 36 1.87 1.44 -19.24
C GLU A 36 2.69 2.70 -19.44
N ALA A 37 2.45 3.38 -20.55
CA ALA A 37 3.21 4.60 -20.90
C ALA A 37 3.04 5.71 -19.85
N ASP A 38 1.91 5.74 -19.17
CA ASP A 38 1.60 6.75 -18.16
C ASP A 38 1.93 6.31 -16.73
N ARG A 39 2.70 5.22 -16.58
CA ARG A 39 2.97 4.64 -15.27
C ARG A 39 3.60 5.64 -14.30
N PHE A 40 4.58 6.40 -14.73
CA PHE A 40 5.20 7.42 -13.88
C PHE A 40 4.17 8.45 -13.43
N GLU A 41 3.33 8.89 -14.35
CA GLU A 41 2.31 9.89 -14.07
C GLU A 41 1.35 9.43 -12.96
N ARG A 42 0.97 8.14 -12.98
CA ARG A 42 0.04 7.57 -12.02
C ARG A 42 0.71 7.11 -10.73
N MET A 43 2.01 6.85 -10.77
CA MET A 43 2.74 6.25 -9.65
C MET A 43 3.83 7.15 -9.09
N HIS A 44 3.50 8.41 -8.93
CA HIS A 44 4.38 9.32 -8.20
C HIS A 44 3.53 10.30 -7.37
N VAL A 45 4.13 10.80 -6.33
CA VAL A 45 3.52 11.81 -5.47
C VAL A 45 4.50 12.95 -5.31
N ARG A 46 4.03 14.16 -5.57
CA ARG A 46 4.82 15.37 -5.40
C ARG A 46 4.27 16.17 -4.23
N VAL A 47 5.14 16.61 -3.34
CA VAL A 47 4.77 17.40 -2.18
C VAL A 47 5.36 18.79 -2.35
N GLU A 48 4.52 19.76 -2.70
CA GLU A 48 4.86 21.20 -2.78
C GLU A 48 6.15 21.53 -3.55
N ASP A 49 6.47 20.78 -4.60
CA ASP A 49 7.70 20.93 -5.39
C ASP A 49 8.99 20.71 -4.59
N LEU A 50 8.87 20.30 -3.32
CA LEU A 50 10.02 20.04 -2.46
C LEU A 50 10.43 18.57 -2.45
N LEU A 51 9.46 17.68 -2.64
CA LEU A 51 9.68 16.25 -2.57
C LEU A 51 8.91 15.55 -3.66
N LEU A 52 9.60 14.64 -4.37
CA LEU A 52 8.99 13.75 -5.35
C LEU A 52 9.20 12.33 -4.87
N PHE A 53 8.10 11.60 -4.66
CA PHE A 53 8.14 10.19 -4.33
C PHE A 53 7.70 9.39 -5.56
N ASP A 54 8.64 8.72 -6.21
CA ASP A 54 8.40 7.96 -7.42
C ASP A 54 8.44 6.47 -7.10
N TYR A 55 7.31 5.79 -7.24
CA TYR A 55 7.22 4.35 -7.03
C TYR A 55 6.90 3.58 -8.32
N ALA A 56 7.05 4.25 -9.47
CA ALA A 56 6.80 3.61 -10.77
C ALA A 56 7.76 2.45 -11.04
N LYS A 57 8.91 2.44 -10.39
CA LYS A 57 9.94 1.41 -10.57
C LYS A 57 9.84 0.27 -9.58
N HIS A 58 8.78 0.22 -8.78
CA HIS A 58 8.49 -0.91 -7.91
C HIS A 58 7.62 -1.91 -8.66
N ARG A 59 7.71 -3.19 -8.27
CA ARG A 59 6.86 -4.23 -8.87
C ARG A 59 5.47 -4.19 -8.26
N VAL A 60 4.76 -3.10 -8.52
CA VAL A 60 3.40 -2.89 -8.03
C VAL A 60 2.50 -2.52 -9.18
N SER A 61 1.24 -2.90 -9.09
CA SER A 61 0.19 -2.48 -10.01
C SER A 61 -0.86 -1.71 -9.22
N GLU A 62 -1.87 -1.20 -9.92
CA GLU A 62 -2.98 -0.57 -9.22
C GLU A 62 -3.70 -1.56 -8.32
N THR A 63 -3.80 -2.82 -8.75
CA THR A 63 -4.36 -3.89 -7.92
C THR A 63 -3.54 -4.06 -6.63
N THR A 64 -2.21 -3.99 -6.72
CA THR A 64 -1.35 -4.06 -5.54
C THR A 64 -1.67 -2.94 -4.56
N LEU A 65 -1.80 -1.73 -5.07
CA LEU A 65 -2.10 -0.56 -4.24
C LEU A 65 -3.47 -0.68 -3.57
N ASP A 66 -4.48 -1.18 -4.31
CA ASP A 66 -5.81 -1.40 -3.76
C ASP A 66 -5.80 -2.42 -2.64
N LEU A 67 -5.05 -3.51 -2.80
CA LEU A 67 -4.93 -4.55 -1.79
C LEU A 67 -4.20 -4.04 -0.55
N LEU A 68 -3.18 -3.21 -0.73
CA LEU A 68 -2.46 -2.61 0.39
C LEU A 68 -3.37 -1.65 1.17
N GLU A 69 -4.17 -0.87 0.46
CA GLU A 69 -5.15 0.01 1.10
C GLU A 69 -6.18 -0.79 1.88
N GLN A 70 -6.65 -1.91 1.32
CA GLN A 70 -7.58 -2.79 2.00
C GLN A 70 -6.95 -3.36 3.27
N LEU A 71 -5.69 -3.80 3.21
CA LEU A 71 -4.97 -4.29 4.38
C LEU A 71 -4.85 -3.21 5.45
N PHE A 72 -4.53 -1.98 5.05
CA PHE A 72 -4.43 -0.84 5.93
C PHE A 72 -5.74 -0.64 6.71
N ASN A 73 -6.87 -0.72 6.00
CA ASN A 73 -8.19 -0.56 6.63
C ASN A 73 -8.56 -1.74 7.51
N GLU A 74 -8.29 -2.97 7.08
CA GLU A 74 -8.65 -4.18 7.84
C GLU A 74 -7.81 -4.33 9.11
N CYS A 75 -6.61 -3.78 9.13
CA CYS A 75 -5.76 -3.80 10.32
C CYS A 75 -6.11 -2.68 11.31
N GLY A 76 -7.07 -1.82 10.98
CA GLY A 76 -7.46 -0.73 11.85
C GLY A 76 -6.46 0.42 11.88
N ALA A 77 -5.65 0.57 10.83
CA ALA A 77 -4.65 1.64 10.80
C ALA A 77 -5.26 3.05 10.81
N PRO A 78 -6.40 3.33 10.14
CA PRO A 78 -7.01 4.65 10.26
C PRO A 78 -7.41 4.98 11.70
N GLU A 79 -7.95 4.01 12.44
CA GLU A 79 -8.35 4.18 13.83
C GLU A 79 -7.12 4.35 14.73
N ALA A 80 -6.06 3.60 14.44
CA ALA A 80 -4.80 3.72 15.17
C ALA A 80 -4.18 5.10 14.98
N LEU A 81 -4.20 5.60 13.76
CA LEU A 81 -3.69 6.92 13.44
C LEU A 81 -4.50 8.01 14.16
N GLN A 82 -5.82 7.86 14.16
CA GLN A 82 -6.70 8.78 14.86
C GLN A 82 -6.42 8.78 16.37
N ALA A 83 -6.24 7.59 16.95
CA ALA A 83 -5.90 7.46 18.36
C ALA A 83 -4.58 8.15 18.68
N GLN A 84 -3.59 7.99 17.82
CA GLN A 84 -2.29 8.65 17.99
C GLN A 84 -2.43 10.16 17.94
N LEU A 85 -3.20 10.68 17.00
CA LEU A 85 -3.39 12.12 16.84
C LEU A 85 -4.19 12.71 18.01
N SER A 86 -5.08 11.94 18.63
CA SER A 86 -5.86 12.40 19.77
C SER A 86 -5.13 12.26 21.09
N GLY A 87 -3.94 11.67 21.11
CA GLY A 87 -3.13 11.54 22.32
C GLY A 87 -3.43 10.32 23.16
N GLU A 88 -4.12 9.33 22.61
CA GLU A 88 -4.37 8.09 23.34
C GLU A 88 -3.10 7.27 23.50
N ALA A 89 -3.07 6.39 24.49
CA ALA A 89 -1.96 5.47 24.68
C ALA A 89 -1.92 4.46 23.53
N ILE A 90 -0.75 4.30 22.93
CA ILE A 90 -0.59 3.51 21.71
C ILE A 90 0.36 2.32 21.85
N ASN A 91 0.76 1.96 23.05
CA ASN A 91 1.64 0.80 23.21
C ASN A 91 0.95 -0.49 23.30
#